data_d2f5f333624f3f086cbae4024e21f443
#
_entry.id   d2f5f333624f3f086cbae4024e21f443
#
_cell.length_a   1.000
_cell.length_b   1.000
_cell.length_c   1.000
_cell.angle_alpha   90.00
_cell.angle_beta   90.00
_cell.angle_gamma   90.00
#
_symmetry.space_group_name_H-M   'P 1'
#
loop_
_entity.id
_entity.type
_entity.pdbx_description
1 polymer ?
#
loop_
_entity_poly.entity_id
_entity_poly.type
_entity_poly.pdbx_seq_one_letter_code
_entity_poly.pdbx_strand_id
1 'polypeptide(L)'
;MKTMASILLLTAAVVSLAGCNEADTSRQTKTVGWFFDHRDELAVTLKACRDNPGELAKTPNCVNAVEARNKVTVQEMKDALK
;
A
#
# COMPACT_ATOMS: atom_id res chain seq x y z
N MET A 1 -18.12 -35.45 25.41
CA MET A 1 -19.06 -34.43 24.97
C MET A 1 -18.61 -33.03 25.31
N LYS A 2 -18.07 -32.82 26.48
CA LYS A 2 -17.61 -31.49 26.89
C LYS A 2 -16.38 -31.01 26.12
N THR A 3 -15.57 -31.94 25.64
CA THR A 3 -14.35 -31.60 24.88
C THR A 3 -14.65 -31.07 23.50
N MET A 4 -15.79 -31.42 22.92
CA MET A 4 -16.15 -30.95 21.58
C MET A 4 -16.43 -29.46 21.53
N ALA A 5 -17.00 -28.91 22.57
CA ALA A 5 -17.31 -27.49 22.64
C ALA A 5 -16.06 -26.63 22.67
N SER A 6 -15.00 -27.13 23.31
CA SER A 6 -13.74 -26.40 23.39
C SER A 6 -13.04 -26.30 22.03
N ILE A 7 -13.13 -27.33 21.21
CA ILE A 7 -12.53 -27.36 19.90
C ILE A 7 -13.14 -26.31 18.96
N LEU A 8 -14.45 -26.14 19.05
CA LEU A 8 -15.17 -25.17 18.22
C LEU A 8 -14.75 -23.74 18.52
N LEU A 9 -14.46 -23.45 19.78
CA LEU A 9 -14.03 -22.10 20.16
C LEU A 9 -12.66 -21.73 19.58
N LEU A 10 -11.77 -22.71 19.51
CA LEU A 10 -10.44 -22.47 18.95
C LEU A 10 -10.48 -22.14 17.46
N THR A 11 -11.38 -22.78 16.74
CA THR A 11 -11.54 -22.56 15.31
C THR A 11 -11.97 -21.12 15.00
N ALA A 12 -12.88 -20.59 15.80
CA ALA A 12 -13.36 -19.22 15.61
C ALA A 12 -12.26 -18.19 15.82
N ALA A 13 -11.36 -18.42 16.76
CA ALA A 13 -10.25 -17.49 17.02
C ALA A 13 -9.30 -17.38 15.85
N VAL A 14 -9.02 -18.48 15.17
CA VAL A 14 -8.12 -18.49 14.03
C VAL A 14 -8.67 -17.65 12.87
N VAL A 15 -9.96 -17.73 12.63
CA VAL A 15 -10.59 -16.95 11.55
C VAL A 15 -10.47 -15.45 11.81
N SER A 16 -10.59 -15.01 13.03
CA SER A 16 -10.49 -13.60 13.40
C SER A 16 -9.10 -13.02 13.11
N LEU A 17 -8.05 -13.79 13.36
CA LEU A 17 -6.69 -13.35 13.11
C LEU A 17 -6.40 -13.15 11.61
N ALA A 18 -6.95 -14.01 10.77
CA ALA A 18 -6.77 -13.90 9.34
C ALA A 18 -7.36 -12.60 8.80
N GLY A 19 -8.52 -12.17 9.32
CA GLY A 19 -9.13 -10.92 8.93
C GLY A 19 -8.29 -9.70 9.27
N CYS A 20 -7.63 -9.71 10.42
CA CYS A 20 -6.77 -8.60 10.83
C CYS A 20 -5.57 -8.43 9.90
N ASN A 21 -4.98 -9.52 9.44
CA ASN A 21 -3.82 -9.47 8.55
C ASN A 21 -4.14 -8.80 7.22
N GLU A 22 -5.32 -9.02 6.69
CA GLU A 22 -5.73 -8.41 5.44
C GLU A 22 -5.83 -6.89 5.55
N ALA A 23 -6.35 -6.39 6.68
CA ALA A 23 -6.47 -4.96 6.91
C ALA A 23 -5.11 -4.29 6.98
N ASP A 24 -4.11 -4.93 7.57
CA ASP A 24 -2.78 -4.38 7.68
C ASP A 24 -2.09 -4.27 6.33
N THR A 25 -2.32 -5.21 5.43
CA THR A 25 -1.69 -5.23 4.11
C THR A 25 -2.02 -3.98 3.30
N SER A 26 -3.25 -3.49 3.38
CA SER A 26 -3.68 -2.32 2.61
C SER A 26 -3.02 -1.02 3.09
N ARG A 27 -2.47 -0.99 4.29
CA ARG A 27 -1.83 0.20 4.87
C ARG A 27 -0.32 0.13 4.80
N GLN A 28 0.22 -0.89 4.19
CA GLN A 28 1.65 -1.09 4.12
C GLN A 28 2.31 0.02 3.29
N THR A 29 3.42 0.55 3.82
CA THR A 29 4.19 1.57 3.10
C THR A 29 4.93 0.95 1.93
N LYS A 30 4.77 1.56 0.76
CA LYS A 30 5.47 1.13 -0.45
C LYS A 30 6.72 1.98 -0.66
N THR A 31 7.78 1.38 -1.17
CA THR A 31 9.03 2.08 -1.44
C THR A 31 8.93 2.89 -2.73
N VAL A 32 9.88 3.81 -2.91
CA VAL A 32 10.01 4.57 -4.16
C VAL A 32 10.21 3.62 -5.34
N GLY A 33 11.09 2.62 -5.17
CA GLY A 33 11.34 1.63 -6.22
C GLY A 33 10.09 0.82 -6.57
N TRP A 34 9.31 0.46 -5.56
CA TRP A 34 8.08 -0.28 -5.79
C TRP A 34 7.12 0.54 -6.66
N PHE A 35 6.92 1.82 -6.36
CA PHE A 35 6.06 2.68 -7.16
C PHE A 35 6.59 2.85 -8.58
N PHE A 36 7.90 2.94 -8.72
CA PHE A 36 8.53 3.06 -10.04
C PHE A 36 8.20 1.85 -10.93
N ASP A 37 8.16 0.66 -10.32
CA ASP A 37 7.85 -0.58 -11.02
C ASP A 37 6.36 -0.83 -11.16
N HIS A 38 5.53 -0.12 -10.41
CA HIS A 38 4.07 -0.28 -10.42
C HIS A 38 3.40 1.03 -10.77
N ARG A 39 3.53 1.43 -12.04
CA ARG A 39 3.08 2.74 -12.54
C ARG A 39 1.58 2.97 -12.34
N ASP A 40 0.77 1.92 -12.44
CA ASP A 40 -0.67 2.03 -12.22
C ASP A 40 -0.98 2.40 -10.77
N GLU A 41 -0.32 1.74 -9.83
CA GLU A 41 -0.48 2.03 -8.40
C GLU A 41 0.06 3.42 -8.07
N LEU A 42 1.14 3.82 -8.72
CA LEU A 42 1.69 5.16 -8.55
C LEU A 42 0.66 6.21 -8.92
N ALA A 43 -0.01 6.06 -10.06
CA ALA A 43 -1.01 7.01 -10.51
C ALA A 43 -2.19 7.10 -9.54
N VAL A 44 -2.67 5.95 -9.06
CA VAL A 44 -3.77 5.89 -8.09
C VAL A 44 -3.38 6.59 -6.79
N THR A 45 -2.18 6.32 -6.30
CA THR A 45 -1.69 6.92 -5.05
C THR A 45 -1.53 8.44 -5.18
N LEU A 46 -0.97 8.91 -6.29
CA LEU A 46 -0.81 10.34 -6.52
C LEU A 46 -2.15 11.06 -6.56
N LYS A 47 -3.15 10.44 -7.18
CA LYS A 47 -4.49 11.01 -7.23
C LYS A 47 -5.09 11.12 -5.83
N ALA A 48 -4.98 10.06 -5.03
CA ALA A 48 -5.49 10.07 -3.66
C ALA A 48 -4.81 11.15 -2.82
N CYS A 49 -3.49 11.33 -2.99
CA CYS A 49 -2.74 12.34 -2.27
C CYS A 49 -3.18 13.76 -2.63
N ARG A 50 -3.50 14.01 -3.90
CA ARG A 50 -3.99 15.32 -4.34
C ARG A 50 -5.41 15.59 -3.87
N ASP A 51 -6.24 14.56 -3.83
CA ASP A 51 -7.64 14.70 -3.42
C ASP A 51 -7.77 14.97 -1.92
N ASN A 52 -6.82 14.48 -1.12
CA ASN A 52 -6.84 14.64 0.33
C ASN A 52 -5.49 15.12 0.89
N PRO A 53 -5.01 16.29 0.46
CA PRO A 53 -3.66 16.74 0.84
C PRO A 53 -3.48 16.94 2.34
N GLY A 54 -4.54 17.37 3.05
CA GLY A 54 -4.45 17.59 4.48
C GLY A 54 -4.19 16.33 5.28
N GLU A 55 -4.73 15.21 4.84
CA GLU A 55 -4.57 13.94 5.55
C GLU A 55 -3.42 13.10 5.01
N LEU A 56 -3.18 13.13 3.71
CA LEU A 56 -2.31 12.16 3.05
C LEU A 56 -0.96 12.71 2.61
N ALA A 57 -0.82 14.02 2.42
CA ALA A 57 0.39 14.59 1.83
C ALA A 57 1.67 14.23 2.58
N LYS A 58 1.59 14.09 3.90
CA LYS A 58 2.75 13.79 4.75
C LYS A 58 2.93 12.30 5.01
N THR A 59 2.05 11.46 4.51
CA THR A 59 2.18 10.02 4.74
C THR A 59 3.38 9.48 3.94
N PRO A 60 4.03 8.42 4.44
CA PRO A 60 5.17 7.83 3.72
C PRO A 60 4.81 7.40 2.29
N ASN A 61 3.63 6.86 2.07
CA ASN A 61 3.22 6.45 0.74
C ASN A 61 3.11 7.64 -0.22
N CYS A 62 2.56 8.77 0.23
CA CYS A 62 2.48 9.95 -0.62
C CYS A 62 3.85 10.54 -0.89
N VAL A 63 4.73 10.61 0.11
CA VAL A 63 6.09 11.10 -0.07
C VAL A 63 6.84 10.24 -1.07
N ASN A 64 6.77 8.92 -0.92
CA ASN A 64 7.45 7.98 -1.80
C ASN A 64 6.88 8.00 -3.22
N ALA A 65 5.57 8.15 -3.34
CA ALA A 65 4.92 8.25 -4.65
C ALA A 65 5.36 9.50 -5.41
N VAL A 66 5.43 10.64 -4.73
CA VAL A 66 5.89 11.89 -5.36
C VAL A 66 7.33 11.75 -5.83
N GLU A 67 8.18 11.14 -5.02
CA GLU A 67 9.58 10.92 -5.38
C GLU A 67 9.70 9.97 -6.56
N ALA A 68 8.89 8.92 -6.59
CA ALA A 68 8.86 8.00 -7.73
C ALA A 68 8.44 8.70 -9.01
N ARG A 69 7.41 9.57 -8.94
CA ARG A 69 6.98 10.35 -10.09
C ARG A 69 8.11 11.22 -10.62
N ASN A 70 8.86 11.85 -9.73
CA ASN A 70 9.98 12.68 -10.14
C ASN A 70 11.05 11.85 -10.86
N LYS A 71 11.31 10.64 -10.40
CA LYS A 71 12.25 9.74 -11.06
C LYS A 71 11.76 9.30 -12.43
N VAL A 72 10.47 9.04 -12.57
CA VAL A 72 9.88 8.70 -13.87
C VAL A 72 10.07 9.85 -14.85
N THR A 73 9.80 11.07 -14.40
CA THR A 73 9.95 12.26 -15.26
C THR A 73 11.39 12.43 -15.72
N VAL A 74 12.35 12.27 -14.82
CA VAL A 74 13.77 12.37 -15.17
C VAL A 74 14.16 11.30 -16.17
N GLN A 75 13.67 10.07 -15.98
CA GLN A 75 13.97 8.97 -16.89
C GLN A 75 13.41 9.25 -18.28
N GLU A 76 12.19 9.75 -18.36
CA GLU A 76 11.58 10.11 -19.64
C GLU A 76 12.35 11.21 -20.36
N MET A 77 12.84 12.19 -19.60
CA MET A 77 13.65 13.27 -20.17
C MET A 77 14.96 12.72 -20.72
N LYS A 78 15.61 11.83 -20.01
CA LYS A 78 16.85 11.21 -20.48
C LYS A 78 16.61 10.39 -21.75
N ASP A 79 15.52 9.67 -21.80
CA ASP A 79 15.19 8.85 -22.97
C ASP A 79 14.90 9.73 -24.19
N ALA A 80 14.28 10.88 -23.98
CA ALA A 80 13.99 11.81 -25.06
C ALA A 80 15.26 12.43 -25.67
N LEU A 81 16.34 12.48 -24.90
CA LEU A 81 17.60 13.07 -25.37
C LEU A 81 18.52 12.10 -26.10
N LYS A 82 18.18 10.83 -26.15
CA LYS A 82 19.01 9.81 -26.83
C LYS A 82 18.87 9.87 -28.36
#